data_0f3c3c41cb9d36350e3011bcf78e508f
#
_entry.id   0f3c3c41cb9d36350e3011bcf78e508f
#
_cell.length_a   1.000
_cell.length_b   1.000
_cell.length_c   1.000
_cell.angle_alpha   90.00
_cell.angle_beta   90.00
_cell.angle_gamma   90.00
#
_symmetry.space_group_name_H-M   'P 1'
#
loop_
_entity.id
_entity.type
_entity.pdbx_description
1 polymer ?
#
loop_
_entity_poly.entity_id
_entity_poly.type
_entity_poly.pdbx_seq_one_letter_code
_entity_poly.pdbx_strand_id
1 'polypeptide(L)'
;MRLGPPSPCPRRPCLADIDSPGSGGYAFLKMNTKLLMTFFVMSLSLVLSSCRQAKDSGPGVPSGKPQVSAVGPAGSAGTGRFVTVSDGKFVLAGQAYRFVGANFWQGMNLGVDGPRGDRARLLQELDDLQQLGVTNLRVMASSEGPNTEPYRMTPALMTSPGVYDESVLDGLDFLLAEMGKRGLRAVMVLNNFWQWSGGMGQYVSWHEKSPIPYPGDYEVFINYVARFYSCAECQTWFRNHIAMVISRTNPYTGRKYQDDPAVFAWELANEPRRYPQSWIDETAAYIKSLDPHHLVTTGSEGAPPGEPTQDFVATHGAPAIDYVTIHIWPQNWDWYDPQNPATYEAAEAKAIAYFQRLAGDAMSLRKPLVLEEFGLARDWDPLHDNFNPASPTTYRDRFYTALYEQVERSAAAGGAAVADNFWAWGGKARPGLPWVGDPPHEPPGWYSVYDNDASTRAVISAHAKKISSGTK
;
A
#
# COMPACT_ATOMS: atom_id res chain seq x y z
N MET A 1 2.03 -48.33 47.09
CA MET A 1 3.44 -48.05 46.78
C MET A 1 3.54 -46.55 46.50
N ARG A 2 4.32 -45.88 47.34
CA ARG A 2 4.45 -44.40 47.28
C ARG A 2 5.57 -44.05 46.28
N LEU A 3 5.32 -43.13 45.40
CA LEU A 3 6.35 -42.50 44.54
C LEU A 3 6.84 -41.23 45.25
N GLY A 4 8.15 -41.15 45.42
CA GLY A 4 8.84 -40.00 46.05
C GLY A 4 9.14 -38.89 45.03
N PRO A 5 9.53 -37.71 45.50
CA PRO A 5 9.67 -36.50 44.66
C PRO A 5 11.04 -36.46 43.95
N PRO A 6 11.14 -35.66 42.83
CA PRO A 6 12.39 -35.53 42.06
C PRO A 6 13.37 -34.57 42.76
N SER A 7 14.67 -34.91 42.62
CA SER A 7 15.82 -34.17 43.12
C SER A 7 16.19 -32.94 42.28
N PRO A 8 16.93 -31.96 42.84
CA PRO A 8 17.13 -30.64 42.21
C PRO A 8 18.33 -30.59 41.26
N CYS A 9 18.23 -29.68 40.33
CA CYS A 9 19.20 -29.24 39.31
C CYS A 9 20.48 -28.66 39.93
N PRO A 10 21.69 -28.97 39.47
CA PRO A 10 22.91 -28.32 39.94
C PRO A 10 23.20 -27.00 39.23
N ARG A 11 23.76 -26.06 39.99
CA ARG A 11 24.16 -24.69 39.65
C ARG A 11 25.33 -24.66 38.65
N ARG A 12 25.34 -23.59 37.82
CA ARG A 12 26.44 -23.15 36.93
C ARG A 12 27.75 -22.89 37.66
N PRO A 13 28.89 -22.97 36.98
CA PRO A 13 30.00 -22.06 37.20
C PRO A 13 30.11 -20.98 36.11
N CYS A 14 30.48 -19.77 36.56
CA CYS A 14 30.90 -18.64 35.74
C CYS A 14 32.35 -18.82 35.24
N LEU A 15 32.67 -18.05 34.19
CA LEU A 15 33.96 -17.68 33.58
C LEU A 15 34.19 -18.40 32.26
N ALA A 16 34.59 -17.77 31.17
CA ALA A 16 35.37 -16.57 30.93
C ALA A 16 35.15 -16.12 29.48
N ASP A 17 35.48 -14.87 29.21
CA ASP A 17 35.52 -14.20 27.91
C ASP A 17 36.19 -15.01 26.78
N ILE A 18 35.50 -15.15 25.65
CA ILE A 18 36.16 -15.27 24.33
C ILE A 18 35.30 -14.47 23.33
N ASP A 19 35.91 -13.46 22.74
CA ASP A 19 35.42 -12.70 21.61
C ASP A 19 34.96 -13.59 20.47
N SER A 20 33.75 -13.30 19.92
CA SER A 20 33.39 -13.70 18.56
C SER A 20 32.49 -12.63 17.96
N PRO A 21 32.77 -12.18 16.72
CA PRO A 21 32.07 -11.08 16.10
C PRO A 21 30.83 -11.56 15.33
N GLY A 22 29.80 -10.75 15.33
CA GLY A 22 28.94 -10.69 14.20
C GLY A 22 27.50 -11.12 14.36
N SER A 23 26.68 -10.26 14.91
CA SER A 23 25.31 -10.08 14.44
C SER A 23 25.24 -8.63 13.92
N GLY A 24 25.09 -8.48 12.60
CA GLY A 24 25.07 -7.19 11.92
C GLY A 24 23.80 -6.42 12.23
N GLY A 25 23.82 -5.71 13.34
CA GLY A 25 22.90 -4.61 13.58
C GLY A 25 23.29 -3.44 12.66
N TYR A 26 22.35 -2.86 11.96
CA TYR A 26 22.54 -1.65 11.18
C TYR A 26 23.13 -0.54 12.04
N ALA A 27 24.44 -0.29 11.87
CA ALA A 27 25.13 0.80 12.53
C ALA A 27 24.84 2.08 11.77
N PHE A 28 23.98 2.92 12.34
CA PHE A 28 23.87 4.32 11.93
C PHE A 28 25.20 5.05 12.21
N LEU A 29 25.88 5.50 11.16
CA LEU A 29 27.01 6.42 11.28
C LEU A 29 26.55 7.70 11.98
N LYS A 30 27.06 7.90 13.20
CA LYS A 30 27.03 9.21 13.85
C LYS A 30 28.04 10.12 13.13
N MET A 31 27.55 10.99 12.26
CA MET A 31 28.33 12.13 11.79
C MET A 31 28.35 13.22 12.86
N ASN A 32 29.57 13.48 13.32
CA ASN A 32 29.90 14.55 14.25
C ASN A 32 29.79 15.91 13.53
N THR A 33 28.77 16.70 13.88
CA THR A 33 28.66 18.09 13.46
C THR A 33 29.47 18.98 14.39
N LYS A 34 30.68 19.30 14.00
CA LYS A 34 31.36 20.53 14.44
C LYS A 34 32.29 21.07 13.34
N LEU A 35 32.11 22.35 13.09
CA LEU A 35 32.95 23.31 12.36
C LEU A 35 32.69 23.45 10.84
N LEU A 36 31.98 24.48 10.38
CA LEU A 36 32.59 25.76 9.90
C LEU A 36 31.48 26.78 9.60
N MET A 37 31.36 27.78 10.45
CA MET A 37 30.78 29.08 10.09
C MET A 37 31.90 29.89 9.40
N THR A 38 31.71 30.34 8.17
CA THR A 38 32.40 31.51 7.66
C THR A 38 31.56 32.23 6.60
N PHE A 39 31.19 33.42 6.91
CA PHE A 39 30.72 34.58 6.17
C PHE A 39 30.67 34.55 4.65
N PHE A 40 29.54 34.95 4.07
CA PHE A 40 29.51 35.91 2.97
C PHE A 40 28.25 36.80 3.06
N VAL A 41 28.51 38.12 3.16
CA VAL A 41 27.55 39.23 3.15
C VAL A 41 27.71 39.99 1.83
N MET A 42 26.62 40.58 1.37
CA MET A 42 26.49 41.57 0.25
C MET A 42 26.35 40.94 -1.16
N SER A 43 25.40 41.35 -1.96
CA SER A 43 24.94 42.71 -2.26
C SER A 43 23.52 42.76 -2.81
N LEU A 44 22.82 43.80 -2.35
CA LEU A 44 21.54 44.31 -2.81
C LEU A 44 21.79 45.21 -4.03
N SER A 45 21.09 45.00 -5.14
CA SER A 45 20.98 45.99 -6.21
C SER A 45 19.55 46.08 -6.71
N LEU A 46 18.89 47.14 -6.35
CA LEU A 46 17.66 47.66 -6.95
C LEU A 46 17.89 48.02 -8.42
N VAL A 47 16.98 47.65 -9.30
CA VAL A 47 16.69 48.37 -10.54
C VAL A 47 15.18 48.54 -10.66
N LEU A 48 14.77 49.78 -10.44
CA LEU A 48 13.50 50.37 -10.83
C LEU A 48 13.64 50.99 -12.23
N SER A 49 12.77 50.65 -13.15
CA SER A 49 12.35 51.58 -14.27
C SER A 49 11.40 50.76 -15.18
N SER A 50 10.31 51.15 -15.58
CA SER A 50 9.45 52.28 -15.82
C SER A 50 8.43 51.84 -16.87
N CYS A 51 7.17 52.18 -16.64
CA CYS A 51 6.05 51.99 -17.57
C CYS A 51 6.29 52.66 -18.92
N ARG A 52 5.90 52.01 -20.01
CA ARG A 52 5.37 52.66 -21.20
C ARG A 52 4.23 51.83 -21.79
N GLN A 53 3.09 52.49 -21.87
CA GLN A 53 1.94 52.09 -22.67
C GLN A 53 2.27 52.23 -24.15
N ALA A 54 1.82 51.27 -24.95
CA ALA A 54 1.56 51.47 -26.37
C ALA A 54 0.21 50.77 -26.69
N LYS A 55 -0.69 51.58 -27.20
CA LYS A 55 -1.97 51.23 -27.82
C LYS A 55 -1.70 50.76 -29.25
N ASP A 56 -2.46 49.80 -29.70
CA ASP A 56 -3.34 49.74 -30.86
C ASP A 56 -3.22 48.51 -31.75
N SER A 57 -4.43 48.14 -32.16
CA SER A 57 -4.91 47.43 -33.35
C SER A 57 -4.77 45.90 -33.39
N GLY A 58 -5.94 45.22 -33.27
CA GLY A 58 -6.17 43.84 -33.58
C GLY A 58 -6.17 43.53 -35.09
N PRO A 59 -6.30 42.25 -35.40
CA PRO A 59 -7.61 41.78 -35.93
C PRO A 59 -8.03 40.40 -35.36
N GLY A 60 -9.33 40.19 -35.47
CA GLY A 60 -10.15 39.20 -34.86
C GLY A 60 -9.72 37.73 -34.99
N VAL A 61 -9.93 37.02 -33.89
CA VAL A 61 -9.90 35.54 -33.85
C VAL A 61 -11.35 35.06 -33.69
N PRO A 62 -11.79 34.08 -34.48
CA PRO A 62 -13.15 33.57 -34.40
C PRO A 62 -13.36 32.78 -33.10
N SER A 63 -14.40 33.14 -32.38
CA SER A 63 -14.90 32.42 -31.20
C SER A 63 -15.55 31.10 -31.61
N GLY A 64 -14.77 30.01 -31.61
CA GLY A 64 -15.28 28.65 -31.63
C GLY A 64 -15.39 28.14 -30.20
N LYS A 65 -16.58 28.17 -29.60
CA LYS A 65 -16.86 27.41 -28.38
C LYS A 65 -16.73 25.93 -28.68
N PRO A 66 -16.03 25.11 -27.86
CA PRO A 66 -16.12 23.66 -28.00
C PRO A 66 -17.55 23.25 -27.65
N GLN A 67 -18.19 22.61 -28.61
CA GLN A 67 -19.48 21.97 -28.43
C GLN A 67 -19.27 20.76 -27.50
N VAL A 68 -19.73 20.90 -26.26
CA VAL A 68 -19.85 19.76 -25.34
C VAL A 68 -20.97 18.90 -25.89
N SER A 69 -20.63 17.76 -26.45
CA SER A 69 -21.60 16.74 -26.82
C SER A 69 -22.37 16.32 -25.58
N ALA A 70 -23.67 16.51 -25.61
CA ALA A 70 -24.57 16.12 -24.54
C ALA A 70 -24.43 14.62 -24.28
N VAL A 71 -24.00 14.26 -23.09
CA VAL A 71 -24.08 12.91 -22.56
C VAL A 71 -25.56 12.56 -22.47
N GLY A 72 -25.98 11.52 -23.19
CA GLY A 72 -27.35 11.03 -23.17
C GLY A 72 -27.80 10.64 -21.75
N PRO A 73 -29.13 10.52 -21.53
CA PRO A 73 -29.71 10.31 -20.21
C PRO A 73 -29.13 9.08 -19.53
N ALA A 74 -28.78 9.23 -18.26
CA ALA A 74 -28.32 8.15 -17.40
C ALA A 74 -29.29 6.97 -17.45
N GLY A 75 -28.87 5.91 -18.13
CA GLY A 75 -29.54 4.63 -18.08
C GLY A 75 -29.57 4.12 -16.64
N SER A 76 -30.64 3.45 -16.26
CA SER A 76 -30.94 2.84 -14.96
C SER A 76 -29.70 2.34 -14.25
N ALA A 77 -29.57 2.65 -12.96
CA ALA A 77 -28.51 2.16 -12.07
C ALA A 77 -28.52 0.62 -12.10
N GLY A 78 -27.70 0.03 -13.00
CA GLY A 78 -27.59 -1.42 -13.12
C GLY A 78 -26.62 -1.96 -12.08
N THR A 79 -27.08 -2.94 -11.33
CA THR A 79 -26.32 -3.75 -10.36
C THR A 79 -25.05 -4.41 -10.93
N GLY A 80 -24.78 -4.30 -12.23
CA GLY A 80 -23.59 -4.86 -12.92
C GLY A 80 -22.36 -3.96 -12.99
N ARG A 81 -22.36 -2.79 -12.35
CA ARG A 81 -21.22 -1.86 -12.42
C ARG A 81 -20.19 -2.07 -11.32
N PHE A 82 -20.60 -2.55 -10.16
CA PHE A 82 -19.78 -2.77 -8.99
C PHE A 82 -19.49 -4.25 -8.82
N VAL A 83 -18.30 -4.54 -8.29
CA VAL A 83 -17.97 -5.91 -7.88
C VAL A 83 -18.72 -6.21 -6.58
N THR A 84 -19.28 -7.40 -6.49
CA THR A 84 -19.99 -7.89 -5.30
C THR A 84 -19.39 -9.22 -4.85
N VAL A 85 -19.79 -9.70 -3.68
CA VAL A 85 -19.46 -11.05 -3.21
C VAL A 85 -20.71 -11.92 -3.22
N SER A 86 -20.62 -13.09 -3.84
CA SER A 86 -21.66 -14.13 -3.82
C SER A 86 -20.98 -15.49 -3.70
N ASP A 87 -21.48 -16.31 -2.76
CA ASP A 87 -20.96 -17.66 -2.49
C ASP A 87 -19.44 -17.73 -2.34
N GLY A 88 -18.86 -16.76 -1.61
CA GLY A 88 -17.44 -16.69 -1.34
C GLY A 88 -16.58 -16.30 -2.54
N LYS A 89 -17.14 -15.67 -3.57
CA LYS A 89 -16.44 -15.26 -4.79
C LYS A 89 -16.79 -13.83 -5.16
N PHE A 90 -15.84 -13.14 -5.77
CA PHE A 90 -16.13 -11.87 -6.43
C PHE A 90 -16.94 -12.10 -7.70
N VAL A 91 -17.93 -11.25 -7.90
CA VAL A 91 -18.84 -11.27 -9.05
C VAL A 91 -18.95 -9.87 -9.65
N LEU A 92 -18.83 -9.76 -10.96
CA LEU A 92 -19.06 -8.53 -11.72
C LEU A 92 -20.02 -8.85 -12.88
N ALA A 93 -21.11 -8.12 -12.95
CA ALA A 93 -22.14 -8.32 -13.99
C ALA A 93 -22.64 -9.79 -14.09
N GLY A 94 -22.71 -10.49 -12.96
CA GLY A 94 -23.15 -11.89 -12.88
C GLY A 94 -22.10 -12.93 -13.27
N GLN A 95 -20.87 -12.50 -13.58
CA GLN A 95 -19.76 -13.38 -13.90
C GLN A 95 -18.73 -13.40 -12.76
N ALA A 96 -18.01 -14.52 -12.60
CA ALA A 96 -16.91 -14.60 -11.66
C ALA A 96 -15.86 -13.53 -12.00
N TYR A 97 -15.44 -12.74 -11.01
CA TYR A 97 -14.43 -11.70 -11.16
C TYR A 97 -13.14 -12.14 -10.46
N ARG A 98 -12.03 -12.02 -11.14
CA ARG A 98 -10.69 -12.31 -10.64
C ARG A 98 -9.76 -11.24 -11.15
N PHE A 99 -8.69 -10.96 -10.42
CA PHE A 99 -7.75 -9.95 -10.86
C PHE A 99 -6.31 -10.30 -10.45
N VAL A 100 -5.38 -9.75 -11.21
CA VAL A 100 -3.99 -9.55 -10.83
C VAL A 100 -3.79 -8.07 -10.62
N GLY A 101 -3.20 -7.71 -9.51
CA GLY A 101 -3.01 -6.33 -9.14
C GLY A 101 -1.58 -6.00 -8.75
N ALA A 102 -1.38 -4.73 -8.44
CA ALA A 102 -0.13 -4.19 -7.93
C ALA A 102 -0.39 -3.22 -6.78
N ASN A 103 0.52 -3.20 -5.80
CA ASN A 103 0.60 -2.08 -4.88
C ASN A 103 1.21 -0.89 -5.60
N PHE A 104 0.45 0.20 -5.65
CA PHE A 104 0.81 1.46 -6.31
C PHE A 104 0.51 2.63 -5.36
N TRP A 105 1.03 2.49 -4.11
CA TRP A 105 0.76 3.38 -3.00
C TRP A 105 1.00 4.86 -3.33
N GLN A 106 2.00 5.13 -4.18
CA GLN A 106 2.43 6.48 -4.60
C GLN A 106 1.56 7.10 -5.71
N GLY A 107 0.58 6.39 -6.23
CA GLY A 107 -0.21 6.84 -7.39
C GLY A 107 -0.87 8.19 -7.21
N MET A 108 -1.40 8.47 -6.00
CA MET A 108 -1.97 9.76 -5.63
C MET A 108 -0.94 10.89 -5.77
N ASN A 109 0.28 10.70 -5.27
CA ASN A 109 1.34 11.70 -5.32
C ASN A 109 1.84 11.94 -6.75
N LEU A 110 1.97 10.89 -7.56
CA LEU A 110 2.28 11.02 -8.99
C LEU A 110 1.20 11.82 -9.74
N GLY A 111 -0.06 11.69 -9.32
CA GLY A 111 -1.21 12.40 -9.90
C GLY A 111 -1.26 13.90 -9.59
N VAL A 112 -0.46 14.40 -8.64
CA VAL A 112 -0.41 15.84 -8.32
C VAL A 112 0.02 16.63 -9.55
N ASP A 113 -0.66 17.73 -9.84
CA ASP A 113 -0.29 18.63 -10.94
C ASP A 113 0.95 19.49 -10.60
N GLY A 114 1.76 19.76 -11.62
CA GLY A 114 2.96 20.59 -11.49
C GLY A 114 4.15 19.87 -10.82
N PRO A 115 5.10 20.64 -10.24
CA PRO A 115 6.42 20.11 -9.83
C PRO A 115 6.41 19.18 -8.60
N ARG A 116 5.26 19.06 -7.93
CA ARG A 116 5.10 18.15 -6.78
C ARG A 116 4.56 16.78 -7.16
N GLY A 117 4.30 16.52 -8.44
CA GLY A 117 3.85 15.26 -9.00
C GLY A 117 4.57 14.92 -10.30
N ASP A 118 4.06 13.90 -11.00
CA ASP A 118 4.53 13.54 -12.34
C ASP A 118 3.41 12.81 -13.11
N ARG A 119 2.44 13.57 -13.58
CA ARG A 119 1.30 13.03 -14.35
C ARG A 119 1.72 12.32 -15.63
N ALA A 120 2.80 12.81 -16.28
CA ALA A 120 3.28 12.18 -17.50
C ALA A 120 3.80 10.76 -17.21
N ARG A 121 4.56 10.59 -16.13
CA ARG A 121 4.98 9.29 -15.63
C ARG A 121 3.77 8.46 -15.20
N LEU A 122 2.84 9.01 -14.44
CA LEU A 122 1.64 8.29 -13.99
C LEU A 122 0.90 7.63 -15.15
N LEU A 123 0.67 8.37 -16.25
CA LEU A 123 -0.02 7.84 -17.42
C LEU A 123 0.74 6.66 -18.04
N GLN A 124 2.06 6.76 -18.15
CA GLN A 124 2.90 5.67 -18.67
C GLN A 124 2.90 4.46 -17.74
N GLU A 125 2.97 4.67 -16.42
CA GLU A 125 2.91 3.59 -15.42
C GLU A 125 1.58 2.82 -15.50
N LEU A 126 0.45 3.53 -15.65
CA LEU A 126 -0.86 2.92 -15.81
C LEU A 126 -0.98 2.13 -17.13
N ASP A 127 -0.41 2.63 -18.22
CA ASP A 127 -0.37 1.93 -19.51
C ASP A 127 0.51 0.67 -19.42
N ASP A 128 1.68 0.76 -18.78
CA ASP A 128 2.59 -0.38 -18.58
C ASP A 128 1.93 -1.48 -17.71
N LEU A 129 1.26 -1.10 -16.63
CA LEU A 129 0.52 -2.03 -15.77
C LEU A 129 -0.64 -2.71 -16.51
N GLN A 130 -1.42 -1.95 -17.30
CA GLN A 130 -2.48 -2.51 -18.11
C GLN A 130 -1.92 -3.52 -19.16
N GLN A 131 -0.78 -3.21 -19.79
CA GLN A 131 -0.11 -4.11 -20.74
C GLN A 131 0.39 -5.41 -20.09
N LEU A 132 0.76 -5.38 -18.81
CA LEU A 132 1.10 -6.57 -18.04
C LEU A 132 -0.10 -7.47 -17.74
N GLY A 133 -1.33 -6.95 -17.90
CA GLY A 133 -2.57 -7.62 -17.56
C GLY A 133 -3.04 -7.35 -16.13
N VAL A 134 -2.44 -6.37 -15.46
CA VAL A 134 -2.90 -5.85 -14.16
C VAL A 134 -4.25 -5.14 -14.36
N THR A 135 -5.20 -5.43 -13.48
CA THR A 135 -6.55 -4.85 -13.53
C THR A 135 -7.00 -4.24 -12.20
N ASN A 136 -6.18 -4.36 -11.15
CA ASN A 136 -6.43 -3.77 -9.84
C ASN A 136 -5.18 -3.07 -9.32
N LEU A 137 -5.34 -1.91 -8.68
CA LEU A 137 -4.26 -1.20 -8.00
C LEU A 137 -4.67 -0.91 -6.57
N ARG A 138 -3.81 -1.26 -5.62
CA ARG A 138 -3.96 -0.85 -4.23
C ARG A 138 -3.23 0.46 -4.03
N VAL A 139 -3.97 1.50 -3.69
CA VAL A 139 -3.48 2.89 -3.65
C VAL A 139 -3.79 3.54 -2.31
N MET A 140 -2.90 4.41 -1.84
CA MET A 140 -3.22 5.22 -0.66
C MET A 140 -4.28 6.26 -1.02
N ALA A 141 -5.34 6.31 -0.21
CA ALA A 141 -6.34 7.38 -0.18
C ALA A 141 -6.21 8.20 1.10
N SER A 142 -5.08 8.08 1.77
CA SER A 142 -4.72 8.73 3.01
C SER A 142 -3.21 8.98 3.05
N SER A 143 -2.80 10.07 3.64
CA SER A 143 -1.47 10.30 4.19
C SER A 143 -1.51 11.52 5.08
N GLU A 144 -0.80 11.47 6.20
CA GLU A 144 -0.88 12.47 7.25
C GLU A 144 0.47 13.17 7.44
N GLY A 145 0.40 14.52 7.46
CA GLY A 145 1.56 15.39 7.65
C GLY A 145 1.98 15.57 9.11
N PRO A 146 3.00 16.40 9.35
CA PRO A 146 3.53 17.41 8.43
C PRO A 146 4.51 16.85 7.39
N ASN A 147 4.73 17.60 6.31
CA ASN A 147 5.67 17.25 5.22
C ASN A 147 7.16 17.32 5.63
N THR A 148 7.45 17.75 6.86
CA THR A 148 8.81 17.94 7.36
C THR A 148 9.36 16.72 8.10
N GLU A 149 8.51 15.75 8.39
CA GLU A 149 8.95 14.51 9.05
C GLU A 149 9.73 13.62 8.09
N PRO A 150 10.84 13.02 8.55
CA PRO A 150 11.59 12.07 7.75
C PRO A 150 10.81 10.77 7.52
N TYR A 151 11.21 10.01 6.50
CA TYR A 151 10.63 8.69 6.20
C TYR A 151 9.11 8.72 5.91
N ARG A 152 8.65 9.79 5.28
CA ARG A 152 7.22 10.02 4.98
C ARG A 152 6.95 10.17 3.50
N MET A 153 5.82 9.64 3.06
CA MET A 153 5.30 10.00 1.76
C MET A 153 4.89 11.47 1.77
N THR A 154 5.41 12.25 0.81
CA THR A 154 5.20 13.68 0.69
C THR A 154 4.90 14.06 -0.76
N PRO A 155 4.04 15.07 -0.99
CA PRO A 155 3.23 15.80 -0.02
C PRO A 155 2.16 14.94 0.65
N ALA A 156 1.85 15.23 1.92
CA ALA A 156 0.78 14.56 2.65
C ALA A 156 -0.58 15.07 2.18
N LEU A 157 -1.58 14.18 2.19
CA LEU A 157 -2.96 14.50 1.86
C LEU A 157 -3.61 15.37 2.94
N MET A 158 -3.45 15.00 4.21
CA MET A 158 -3.99 15.71 5.36
C MET A 158 -2.84 16.29 6.20
N THR A 159 -2.71 17.60 6.24
CA THR A 159 -1.58 18.29 6.88
C THR A 159 -1.78 18.56 8.37
N SER A 160 -3.02 18.58 8.80
CA SER A 160 -3.48 18.57 10.19
C SER A 160 -4.92 18.07 10.23
N PRO A 161 -5.50 17.71 11.39
CA PRO A 161 -6.84 17.13 11.44
C PRO A 161 -7.89 17.94 10.69
N GLY A 162 -8.45 17.34 9.62
CA GLY A 162 -9.47 17.95 8.76
C GLY A 162 -8.96 19.01 7.77
N VAL A 163 -7.64 19.25 7.69
CA VAL A 163 -7.05 20.21 6.74
C VAL A 163 -6.34 19.43 5.62
N TYR A 164 -6.84 19.53 4.42
CA TYR A 164 -6.38 18.77 3.26
C TYR A 164 -5.58 19.64 2.28
N ASP A 165 -4.56 19.05 1.66
CA ASP A 165 -3.89 19.62 0.50
C ASP A 165 -4.71 19.30 -0.75
N GLU A 166 -5.44 20.29 -1.26
CA GLU A 166 -6.31 20.13 -2.43
C GLU A 166 -5.57 19.68 -3.69
N SER A 167 -4.26 19.97 -3.80
CA SER A 167 -3.48 19.47 -4.95
C SER A 167 -3.21 17.98 -4.87
N VAL A 168 -3.12 17.40 -3.66
CA VAL A 168 -2.99 15.95 -3.45
C VAL A 168 -4.33 15.26 -3.67
N LEU A 169 -5.44 15.90 -3.22
CA LEU A 169 -6.79 15.43 -3.55
C LEU A 169 -7.03 15.43 -5.07
N ASP A 170 -6.63 16.49 -5.77
CA ASP A 170 -6.70 16.55 -7.23
C ASP A 170 -5.84 15.46 -7.89
N GLY A 171 -4.68 15.12 -7.30
CA GLY A 171 -3.86 13.99 -7.72
C GLY A 171 -4.57 12.65 -7.60
N LEU A 172 -5.32 12.43 -6.51
CA LEU A 172 -6.13 11.23 -6.32
C LEU A 172 -7.32 11.19 -7.30
N ASP A 173 -7.98 12.33 -7.52
CA ASP A 173 -9.05 12.48 -8.51
C ASP A 173 -8.56 12.12 -9.93
N PHE A 174 -7.40 12.66 -10.31
CA PHE A 174 -6.78 12.40 -11.60
C PHE A 174 -6.41 10.93 -11.76
N LEU A 175 -5.78 10.33 -10.73
CA LEU A 175 -5.45 8.90 -10.71
C LEU A 175 -6.69 8.03 -10.96
N LEU A 176 -7.76 8.22 -10.20
CA LEU A 176 -8.98 7.41 -10.34
C LEU A 176 -9.64 7.60 -11.72
N ALA A 177 -9.67 8.83 -12.25
CA ALA A 177 -10.19 9.10 -13.58
C ALA A 177 -9.40 8.36 -14.66
N GLU A 178 -8.06 8.38 -14.57
CA GLU A 178 -7.17 7.71 -15.52
C GLU A 178 -7.22 6.17 -15.39
N MET A 179 -7.37 5.65 -14.18
CA MET A 179 -7.62 4.23 -13.92
C MET A 179 -8.95 3.78 -14.56
N GLY A 180 -10.02 4.54 -14.33
CA GLY A 180 -11.33 4.24 -14.91
C GLY A 180 -11.35 4.20 -16.44
N LYS A 181 -10.61 5.09 -17.12
CA LYS A 181 -10.45 5.08 -18.59
C LYS A 181 -9.79 3.79 -19.10
N ARG A 182 -8.93 3.17 -18.28
CA ARG A 182 -8.18 1.93 -18.61
C ARG A 182 -8.88 0.67 -18.13
N GLY A 183 -10.04 0.79 -17.48
CA GLY A 183 -10.72 -0.34 -16.85
C GLY A 183 -10.04 -0.90 -15.61
N LEU A 184 -9.07 -0.16 -15.04
CA LEU A 184 -8.42 -0.48 -13.78
C LEU A 184 -9.33 -0.13 -12.61
N ARG A 185 -9.22 -0.88 -11.51
CA ARG A 185 -9.98 -0.66 -10.28
C ARG A 185 -9.04 -0.42 -9.11
N ALA A 186 -9.48 0.40 -8.15
CA ALA A 186 -8.69 0.80 -6.98
C ALA A 186 -9.18 0.13 -5.70
N VAL A 187 -8.28 -0.47 -4.93
CA VAL A 187 -8.44 -0.63 -3.48
C VAL A 187 -7.95 0.67 -2.84
N MET A 188 -8.84 1.36 -2.14
CA MET A 188 -8.61 2.68 -1.55
C MET A 188 -8.25 2.54 -0.07
N VAL A 189 -6.96 2.69 0.26
CA VAL A 189 -6.43 2.51 1.63
C VAL A 189 -6.67 3.79 2.45
N LEU A 190 -7.49 3.70 3.50
CA LEU A 190 -8.00 4.85 4.26
C LEU A 190 -7.13 5.24 5.46
N ASN A 191 -6.20 4.39 5.89
CA ASN A 191 -5.25 4.65 6.97
C ASN A 191 -4.03 3.73 6.86
N ASN A 192 -3.06 3.87 7.76
CA ASN A 192 -1.89 3.01 7.80
C ASN A 192 -1.45 2.82 9.26
N PHE A 193 -1.08 1.61 9.63
CA PHE A 193 -0.46 1.40 10.93
C PHE A 193 0.97 1.97 10.98
N TRP A 194 1.68 1.91 9.85
CA TRP A 194 3.06 2.35 9.73
C TRP A 194 3.19 3.86 9.49
N GLN A 195 4.27 4.43 9.98
CA GLN A 195 4.54 5.86 9.95
C GLN A 195 4.87 6.44 8.56
N TRP A 196 5.19 5.60 7.58
CA TRP A 196 5.66 6.08 6.27
C TRP A 196 4.62 6.88 5.48
N SER A 197 3.35 6.75 5.78
CA SER A 197 2.31 7.67 5.27
C SER A 197 1.79 8.64 6.33
N GLY A 198 2.35 8.63 7.56
CA GLY A 198 1.81 9.28 8.73
C GLY A 198 0.95 8.33 9.55
N GLY A 199 -0.17 7.92 9.01
CA GLY A 199 -1.02 6.87 9.52
C GLY A 199 -1.54 7.10 10.94
N MET A 200 -1.96 6.01 11.57
CA MET A 200 -2.50 6.02 12.94
C MET A 200 -1.57 6.70 13.95
N GLY A 201 -0.25 6.52 13.77
CA GLY A 201 0.75 7.18 14.61
C GLY A 201 0.68 8.69 14.55
N GLN A 202 0.35 9.27 13.39
CA GLN A 202 0.21 10.72 13.25
C GLN A 202 -1.05 11.25 13.93
N TYR A 203 -2.15 10.53 13.91
CA TYR A 203 -3.34 10.91 14.69
C TYR A 203 -3.04 10.97 16.17
N VAL A 204 -2.31 9.96 16.70
CA VAL A 204 -1.85 9.96 18.10
C VAL A 204 -0.92 11.15 18.37
N SER A 205 0.03 11.42 17.48
CA SER A 205 0.95 12.55 17.57
C SER A 205 0.22 13.90 17.63
N TRP A 206 -0.79 14.12 16.82
CA TRP A 206 -1.60 15.33 16.85
C TRP A 206 -2.36 15.49 18.18
N HIS A 207 -2.94 14.40 18.70
CA HIS A 207 -3.68 14.41 19.95
C HIS A 207 -2.77 14.66 21.15
N GLU A 208 -1.68 13.91 21.27
CA GLU A 208 -0.78 13.95 22.41
C GLU A 208 0.28 15.05 22.30
N LYS A 209 0.42 15.69 21.15
CA LYS A 209 1.49 16.67 20.83
C LYS A 209 2.89 16.10 21.11
N SER A 210 3.08 14.83 20.78
CA SER A 210 4.30 14.07 20.97
C SER A 210 4.83 13.52 19.63
N PRO A 211 6.15 13.38 19.46
CA PRO A 211 6.70 12.78 18.24
C PRO A 211 6.38 11.30 18.17
N ILE A 212 6.23 10.78 16.97
CA ILE A 212 6.17 9.34 16.73
C ILE A 212 7.55 8.75 17.04
N PRO A 213 7.65 7.66 17.84
CA PRO A 213 8.93 7.05 18.22
C PRO A 213 9.49 6.19 17.08
N TYR A 214 9.87 6.84 15.97
CA TYR A 214 10.46 6.22 14.80
C TYR A 214 11.57 7.12 14.21
N PRO A 215 12.75 6.56 13.79
CA PRO A 215 13.16 5.18 14.01
C PRO A 215 13.49 4.92 15.48
N GLY A 216 13.24 3.69 15.95
CA GLY A 216 13.46 3.35 17.37
C GLY A 216 13.13 1.90 17.68
N ASP A 217 12.86 1.63 18.93
CA ASP A 217 12.43 0.31 19.40
C ASP A 217 11.06 -0.04 18.80
N TYR A 218 10.96 -1.21 18.19
CA TYR A 218 9.77 -1.70 17.52
C TYR A 218 8.56 -1.79 18.44
N GLU A 219 8.74 -2.33 19.65
CA GLU A 219 7.65 -2.48 20.61
C GLU A 219 7.16 -1.12 21.16
N VAL A 220 8.08 -0.17 21.32
CA VAL A 220 7.72 1.20 21.72
C VAL A 220 6.88 1.85 20.64
N PHE A 221 7.28 1.69 19.37
CA PHE A 221 6.54 2.20 18.22
C PHE A 221 5.14 1.57 18.12
N ILE A 222 5.04 0.23 18.14
CA ILE A 222 3.77 -0.49 18.04
C ILE A 222 2.79 -0.09 19.17
N ASN A 223 3.30 -0.01 20.42
CA ASN A 223 2.48 0.40 21.56
C ASN A 223 2.05 1.87 21.46
N TYR A 224 2.87 2.74 20.90
CA TYR A 224 2.51 4.13 20.63
C TYR A 224 1.35 4.22 19.61
N VAL A 225 1.48 3.56 18.48
CA VAL A 225 0.48 3.57 17.42
C VAL A 225 -0.84 2.94 17.87
N ALA A 226 -0.79 1.85 18.63
CA ALA A 226 -1.99 1.18 19.15
C ALA A 226 -2.87 2.07 20.05
N ARG A 227 -2.35 3.17 20.60
CA ARG A 227 -3.15 4.17 21.33
C ARG A 227 -4.22 4.84 20.45
N PHE A 228 -4.06 4.80 19.14
CA PHE A 228 -5.05 5.27 18.18
C PHE A 228 -6.43 4.70 18.45
N TYR A 229 -6.54 3.41 18.78
CA TYR A 229 -7.83 2.74 18.95
C TYR A 229 -8.62 3.22 20.17
N SER A 230 -7.95 3.68 21.22
CA SER A 230 -8.56 4.21 22.45
C SER A 230 -8.67 5.74 22.47
N CYS A 231 -8.13 6.43 21.46
CA CYS A 231 -8.18 7.88 21.33
C CYS A 231 -9.49 8.32 20.65
N ALA A 232 -10.47 8.76 21.42
CA ALA A 232 -11.78 9.15 20.89
C ALA A 232 -11.70 10.30 19.86
N GLU A 233 -10.78 11.25 20.05
CA GLU A 233 -10.57 12.37 19.12
C GLU A 233 -9.92 11.88 17.83
N CYS A 234 -8.95 10.95 17.91
CA CYS A 234 -8.35 10.33 16.74
C CYS A 234 -9.40 9.56 15.91
N GLN A 235 -10.30 8.82 16.57
CA GLN A 235 -11.40 8.12 15.90
C GLN A 235 -12.36 9.11 15.22
N THR A 236 -12.63 10.25 15.85
CA THR A 236 -13.47 11.31 15.24
C THR A 236 -12.81 11.88 14.00
N TRP A 237 -11.53 12.21 14.04
CA TRP A 237 -10.80 12.72 12.87
C TRP A 237 -10.73 11.68 11.74
N PHE A 238 -10.49 10.41 12.08
CA PHE A 238 -10.46 9.34 11.10
C PHE A 238 -11.84 9.12 10.43
N ARG A 239 -12.92 9.08 11.20
CA ARG A 239 -14.29 9.01 10.65
C ARG A 239 -14.61 10.20 9.73
N ASN A 240 -14.17 11.41 10.07
CA ASN A 240 -14.33 12.57 9.22
C ASN A 240 -13.54 12.41 7.90
N HIS A 241 -12.33 11.86 7.96
CA HIS A 241 -11.54 11.55 6.78
C HIS A 241 -12.25 10.54 5.88
N ILE A 242 -12.71 9.42 6.43
CA ILE A 242 -13.51 8.41 5.70
C ILE A 242 -14.69 9.07 4.98
N ALA A 243 -15.48 9.88 5.70
CA ALA A 243 -16.67 10.55 5.14
C ALA A 243 -16.29 11.50 4.01
N MET A 244 -15.21 12.28 4.19
CA MET A 244 -14.71 13.22 3.17
C MET A 244 -14.30 12.49 1.90
N VAL A 245 -13.49 11.42 2.01
CA VAL A 245 -13.02 10.66 0.83
C VAL A 245 -14.18 10.00 0.11
N ILE A 246 -15.03 9.27 0.81
CA ILE A 246 -16.16 8.53 0.21
C ILE A 246 -17.14 9.46 -0.50
N SER A 247 -17.44 10.62 0.09
CA SER A 247 -18.39 11.58 -0.47
C SER A 247 -17.80 12.54 -1.51
N ARG A 248 -16.46 12.51 -1.72
CA ARG A 248 -15.79 13.40 -2.65
C ARG A 248 -16.31 13.21 -4.09
N THR A 249 -16.60 14.34 -4.73
CA THR A 249 -16.93 14.37 -6.16
C THR A 249 -15.66 14.58 -6.98
N ASN A 250 -15.30 13.62 -7.81
CA ASN A 250 -14.17 13.70 -8.71
C ASN A 250 -14.45 14.72 -9.83
N PRO A 251 -13.70 15.82 -9.95
CA PRO A 251 -13.95 16.85 -10.95
C PRO A 251 -13.72 16.37 -12.40
N TYR A 252 -12.91 15.34 -12.61
CA TYR A 252 -12.63 14.81 -13.94
C TYR A 252 -13.74 13.89 -14.46
N THR A 253 -14.49 13.25 -13.57
CA THR A 253 -15.56 12.30 -13.95
C THR A 253 -16.96 12.83 -13.62
N GLY A 254 -17.08 13.83 -12.76
CA GLY A 254 -18.33 14.35 -12.21
C GLY A 254 -19.05 13.38 -11.27
N ARG A 255 -18.38 12.26 -10.86
CA ARG A 255 -18.96 11.24 -9.99
C ARG A 255 -18.43 11.38 -8.57
N LYS A 256 -19.26 11.03 -7.59
CA LYS A 256 -18.74 10.79 -6.23
C LYS A 256 -17.95 9.48 -6.24
N TYR A 257 -16.96 9.36 -5.35
CA TYR A 257 -16.17 8.13 -5.23
C TYR A 257 -17.05 6.93 -4.88
N GLN A 258 -18.05 7.11 -4.02
CA GLN A 258 -19.06 6.09 -3.69
C GLN A 258 -19.90 5.61 -4.88
N ASP A 259 -19.91 6.36 -5.97
CA ASP A 259 -20.66 6.04 -7.19
C ASP A 259 -19.74 5.68 -8.37
N ASP A 260 -18.42 5.63 -8.14
CA ASP A 260 -17.44 5.41 -9.21
C ASP A 260 -17.02 3.93 -9.29
N PRO A 261 -17.37 3.21 -10.38
CA PRO A 261 -16.98 1.81 -10.54
C PRO A 261 -15.46 1.60 -10.69
N ALA A 262 -14.65 2.66 -10.81
CA ALA A 262 -13.20 2.55 -10.72
C ALA A 262 -12.73 2.25 -9.29
N VAL A 263 -13.53 2.51 -8.27
CA VAL A 263 -13.28 2.01 -6.91
C VAL A 263 -13.70 0.54 -6.86
N PHE A 264 -12.83 -0.32 -6.35
CA PHE A 264 -13.10 -1.73 -6.07
C PHE A 264 -13.56 -1.93 -4.63
N ALA A 265 -12.77 -1.38 -3.71
CA ALA A 265 -13.01 -1.56 -2.28
C ALA A 265 -12.45 -0.39 -1.46
N TRP A 266 -13.01 -0.23 -0.28
CA TRP A 266 -12.47 0.55 0.82
C TRP A 266 -11.70 -0.37 1.75
N GLU A 267 -10.47 -0.02 2.07
CA GLU A 267 -9.64 -0.73 3.01
C GLU A 267 -9.49 0.09 4.29
N LEU A 268 -9.76 -0.53 5.45
CA LEU A 268 -9.75 0.17 6.72
C LEU A 268 -8.39 0.81 7.00
N ALA A 269 -7.33 0.04 6.85
CA ALA A 269 -5.97 0.51 7.03
C ALA A 269 -4.95 -0.51 6.47
N ASN A 270 -3.79 -0.03 6.04
CA ASN A 270 -2.64 -0.90 5.79
C ASN A 270 -2.13 -1.50 7.10
N GLU A 271 -2.11 -2.83 7.18
CA GLU A 271 -1.54 -3.65 8.25
C GLU A 271 -1.91 -3.21 9.68
N PRO A 272 -3.21 -3.01 9.99
CA PRO A 272 -3.60 -2.66 11.34
C PRO A 272 -3.19 -3.76 12.33
N ARG A 273 -2.63 -3.37 13.48
CA ARG A 273 -2.16 -4.30 14.53
C ARG A 273 -2.73 -3.91 15.89
N ARG A 274 -2.89 -4.90 16.79
CA ARG A 274 -3.35 -4.71 18.17
C ARG A 274 -4.68 -3.95 18.31
N TYR A 275 -5.53 -4.03 17.28
CA TYR A 275 -6.87 -3.43 17.31
C TYR A 275 -7.82 -4.25 18.16
N PRO A 276 -8.80 -3.65 18.84
CA PRO A 276 -9.94 -4.37 19.38
C PRO A 276 -10.89 -4.76 18.25
N GLN A 277 -11.54 -5.91 18.34
CA GLN A 277 -12.50 -6.37 17.33
C GLN A 277 -13.59 -5.32 17.04
N SER A 278 -14.04 -4.60 18.07
CA SER A 278 -15.03 -3.54 17.93
C SER A 278 -14.61 -2.43 16.96
N TRP A 279 -13.28 -2.15 16.85
CA TRP A 279 -12.80 -1.15 15.88
C TRP A 279 -13.02 -1.61 14.44
N ILE A 280 -12.79 -2.89 14.14
CA ILE A 280 -13.09 -3.47 12.82
C ILE A 280 -14.58 -3.38 12.55
N ASP A 281 -15.40 -3.87 13.50
CA ASP A 281 -16.86 -3.94 13.34
C ASP A 281 -17.47 -2.55 13.11
N GLU A 282 -17.09 -1.57 13.94
CA GLU A 282 -17.62 -0.22 13.89
C GLU A 282 -17.14 0.55 12.65
N THR A 283 -15.85 0.42 12.30
CA THR A 283 -15.28 1.16 11.16
C THR A 283 -15.84 0.61 9.85
N ALA A 284 -15.90 -0.71 9.69
CA ALA A 284 -16.46 -1.31 8.49
C ALA A 284 -17.97 -1.00 8.34
N ALA A 285 -18.73 -1.08 9.44
CA ALA A 285 -20.15 -0.71 9.43
C ALA A 285 -20.35 0.78 9.09
N TYR A 286 -19.47 1.66 9.58
CA TYR A 286 -19.51 3.08 9.26
C TYR A 286 -19.27 3.33 7.76
N ILE A 287 -18.25 2.70 7.17
CA ILE A 287 -17.99 2.77 5.73
C ILE A 287 -19.22 2.29 4.94
N LYS A 288 -19.78 1.13 5.28
CA LYS A 288 -20.99 0.60 4.63
C LYS A 288 -22.21 1.52 4.77
N SER A 289 -22.30 2.29 5.84
CA SER A 289 -23.39 3.27 6.01
C SER A 289 -23.27 4.46 5.06
N LEU A 290 -22.05 4.79 4.62
CA LEU A 290 -21.77 5.86 3.65
C LEU A 290 -21.81 5.35 2.22
N ASP A 291 -21.36 4.13 2.00
CA ASP A 291 -21.25 3.48 0.69
C ASP A 291 -21.68 2.02 0.75
N PRO A 292 -22.93 1.73 0.40
CA PRO A 292 -23.44 0.35 0.38
C PRO A 292 -23.01 -0.44 -0.87
N HIS A 293 -22.33 0.19 -1.84
CA HIS A 293 -22.05 -0.42 -3.15
C HIS A 293 -20.67 -1.09 -3.21
N HIS A 294 -19.63 -0.44 -2.69
CA HIS A 294 -18.27 -0.96 -2.77
C HIS A 294 -17.98 -1.95 -1.65
N LEU A 295 -17.02 -2.81 -1.94
CA LEU A 295 -16.52 -3.79 -0.99
C LEU A 295 -15.73 -3.12 0.13
N VAL A 296 -15.65 -3.78 1.28
CA VAL A 296 -14.86 -3.34 2.43
C VAL A 296 -13.95 -4.48 2.88
N THR A 297 -12.70 -4.16 3.16
CA THR A 297 -11.72 -5.09 3.72
C THR A 297 -10.90 -4.47 4.84
N THR A 298 -10.17 -5.30 5.55
CA THR A 298 -9.41 -4.88 6.72
C THR A 298 -8.04 -4.30 6.39
N GLY A 299 -7.35 -4.80 5.36
CA GLY A 299 -5.93 -4.58 5.07
C GLY A 299 -4.99 -5.33 6.03
N SER A 300 -5.47 -6.38 6.66
CA SER A 300 -4.70 -7.20 7.60
C SER A 300 -3.68 -8.09 6.88
N GLU A 301 -2.48 -8.20 7.46
CA GLU A 301 -1.45 -9.17 7.01
C GLU A 301 -1.88 -10.63 7.19
N GLY A 302 -2.93 -10.88 7.99
CA GLY A 302 -3.33 -12.22 8.41
C GLY A 302 -2.86 -12.55 9.83
N ALA A 303 -1.93 -13.48 9.98
CA ALA A 303 -1.37 -13.90 11.27
C ALA A 303 0.16 -14.02 11.17
N PRO A 304 0.87 -12.89 11.07
CA PRO A 304 2.32 -12.88 10.90
C PRO A 304 3.05 -13.50 12.10
N PRO A 305 4.24 -14.08 11.91
CA PRO A 305 5.01 -14.67 12.99
C PRO A 305 5.43 -13.63 14.04
N GLY A 306 5.42 -14.04 15.30
CA GLY A 306 5.94 -13.23 16.40
C GLY A 306 5.00 -12.14 16.95
N GLU A 307 3.90 -11.86 16.26
CA GLU A 307 2.89 -10.94 16.77
C GLU A 307 1.80 -11.68 17.57
N PRO A 308 1.24 -11.05 18.64
CA PRO A 308 0.05 -11.58 19.28
C PRO A 308 -1.01 -11.79 18.20
N THR A 309 -1.37 -13.02 17.96
CA THR A 309 -2.33 -13.38 16.93
C THR A 309 -3.68 -12.76 17.30
N GLN A 310 -4.09 -11.78 16.51
CA GLN A 310 -5.49 -11.43 16.46
C GLN A 310 -6.25 -12.61 15.85
N ASP A 311 -7.47 -12.82 16.29
CA ASP A 311 -8.30 -13.88 15.75
C ASP A 311 -8.63 -13.55 14.29
N PHE A 312 -7.91 -14.17 13.37
CA PHE A 312 -8.05 -13.96 11.93
C PHE A 312 -9.47 -14.23 11.45
N VAL A 313 -10.10 -15.27 12.00
CA VAL A 313 -11.46 -15.67 11.64
C VAL A 313 -12.47 -14.65 12.19
N ALA A 314 -12.32 -14.21 13.44
CA ALA A 314 -13.20 -13.19 14.02
C ALA A 314 -13.06 -11.86 13.26
N THR A 315 -11.83 -11.43 12.97
CA THR A 315 -11.55 -10.17 12.25
C THR A 315 -12.24 -10.13 10.89
N HIS A 316 -12.02 -11.16 10.07
CA HIS A 316 -12.59 -11.21 8.73
C HIS A 316 -14.04 -11.76 8.71
N GLY A 317 -14.50 -12.35 9.82
CA GLY A 317 -15.88 -12.77 10.04
C GLY A 317 -16.85 -11.61 10.28
N ALA A 318 -16.36 -10.41 10.57
CA ALA A 318 -17.18 -9.21 10.76
C ALA A 318 -18.17 -9.03 9.60
N PRO A 319 -19.48 -8.76 9.88
CA PRO A 319 -20.52 -8.76 8.85
C PRO A 319 -20.30 -7.73 7.73
N ALA A 320 -19.65 -6.61 8.05
CA ALA A 320 -19.40 -5.52 7.10
C ALA A 320 -18.08 -5.68 6.33
N ILE A 321 -17.28 -6.69 6.61
CA ILE A 321 -16.08 -7.06 5.85
C ILE A 321 -16.50 -8.03 4.75
N ASP A 322 -16.21 -7.69 3.50
CA ASP A 322 -16.65 -8.48 2.34
C ASP A 322 -15.63 -9.53 1.91
N TYR A 323 -14.33 -9.29 2.09
CA TYR A 323 -13.27 -10.19 1.67
C TYR A 323 -12.06 -10.16 2.62
N VAL A 324 -11.26 -11.19 2.51
CA VAL A 324 -10.10 -11.46 3.36
C VAL A 324 -8.83 -10.98 2.67
N THR A 325 -7.91 -10.38 3.43
CA THR A 325 -6.57 -9.99 2.98
C THR A 325 -5.49 -10.73 3.75
N ILE A 326 -4.40 -11.05 3.07
CA ILE A 326 -3.17 -11.57 3.67
C ILE A 326 -1.96 -10.96 2.99
N HIS A 327 -0.87 -10.78 3.76
CA HIS A 327 0.44 -10.38 3.28
C HIS A 327 1.46 -11.48 3.54
N ILE A 328 2.51 -11.58 2.73
CA ILE A 328 3.57 -12.60 2.89
C ILE A 328 4.94 -11.97 2.67
N TRP A 329 5.69 -11.82 3.75
CA TRP A 329 6.96 -11.11 3.81
C TRP A 329 8.11 -11.99 4.34
N PRO A 330 8.64 -12.96 3.54
CA PRO A 330 9.62 -13.91 4.04
C PRO A 330 10.89 -13.28 4.58
N GLN A 331 11.32 -12.17 4.01
CA GLN A 331 12.52 -11.47 4.41
C GLN A 331 12.31 -10.68 5.70
N ASN A 332 11.20 -9.93 5.82
CA ASN A 332 10.85 -9.19 7.03
C ASN A 332 10.51 -10.10 8.22
N TRP A 333 10.12 -11.34 7.95
CA TRP A 333 9.80 -12.36 8.96
C TRP A 333 10.97 -13.29 9.27
N ASP A 334 12.20 -12.94 8.88
CA ASP A 334 13.41 -13.75 9.09
C ASP A 334 13.32 -15.20 8.56
N TRP A 335 12.49 -15.42 7.53
CA TRP A 335 12.43 -16.73 6.86
C TRP A 335 13.45 -16.85 5.75
N TYR A 336 13.76 -15.76 5.06
CA TYR A 336 14.71 -15.69 3.96
C TYR A 336 15.79 -14.65 4.23
N ASP A 337 17.04 -15.07 4.08
CA ASP A 337 18.22 -14.21 4.10
C ASP A 337 18.83 -14.17 2.69
N PRO A 338 18.78 -13.05 1.96
CA PRO A 338 19.34 -12.94 0.62
C PRO A 338 20.86 -13.14 0.59
N GLN A 339 21.59 -12.93 1.70
CA GLN A 339 23.02 -13.22 1.82
C GLN A 339 23.28 -14.73 2.05
N ASN A 340 22.26 -15.48 2.40
CA ASN A 340 22.32 -16.93 2.55
C ASN A 340 21.21 -17.61 1.73
N PRO A 341 21.36 -17.73 0.41
CA PRO A 341 20.33 -18.29 -0.47
C PRO A 341 19.87 -19.72 -0.10
N ALA A 342 20.64 -20.46 0.69
CA ALA A 342 20.24 -21.78 1.18
C ALA A 342 18.99 -21.74 2.08
N THR A 343 18.62 -20.56 2.60
CA THR A 343 17.37 -20.37 3.38
C THR A 343 16.12 -20.30 2.50
N TYR A 344 16.25 -20.14 1.18
CA TYR A 344 15.14 -19.88 0.27
C TYR A 344 14.10 -21.02 0.24
N GLU A 345 14.52 -22.26 0.10
CA GLU A 345 13.61 -23.41 0.00
C GLU A 345 12.70 -23.54 1.24
N ALA A 346 13.28 -23.31 2.42
CA ALA A 346 12.53 -23.33 3.67
C ALA A 346 11.57 -22.14 3.79
N ALA A 347 11.98 -20.96 3.30
CA ALA A 347 11.15 -19.76 3.29
C ALA A 347 9.95 -19.89 2.34
N GLU A 348 10.17 -20.41 1.12
CA GLU A 348 9.11 -20.69 0.16
C GLU A 348 8.08 -21.68 0.72
N ALA A 349 8.56 -22.78 1.33
CA ALA A 349 7.68 -23.76 1.96
C ALA A 349 6.82 -23.16 3.09
N LYS A 350 7.41 -22.30 3.93
CA LYS A 350 6.67 -21.58 4.99
C LYS A 350 5.62 -20.62 4.40
N ALA A 351 5.97 -19.88 3.36
CA ALA A 351 5.07 -18.96 2.67
C ALA A 351 3.86 -19.69 2.08
N ILE A 352 4.09 -20.82 1.41
CA ILE A 352 3.04 -21.69 0.85
C ILE A 352 2.13 -22.23 1.97
N ALA A 353 2.71 -22.74 3.06
CA ALA A 353 1.94 -23.27 4.19
C ALA A 353 1.09 -22.18 4.85
N TYR A 354 1.64 -20.97 5.02
CA TYR A 354 0.92 -19.80 5.53
C TYR A 354 -0.28 -19.45 4.63
N PHE A 355 -0.05 -19.31 3.34
CA PHE A 355 -1.10 -19.06 2.35
C PHE A 355 -2.20 -20.12 2.41
N GLN A 356 -1.86 -21.40 2.37
CA GLN A 356 -2.83 -22.50 2.35
C GLN A 356 -3.69 -22.55 3.61
N ARG A 357 -3.09 -22.29 4.77
CA ARG A 357 -3.80 -22.23 6.04
C ARG A 357 -4.86 -21.14 6.01
N LEU A 358 -4.48 -19.89 5.66
CA LEU A 358 -5.39 -18.76 5.66
C LEU A 358 -6.42 -18.82 4.53
N ALA A 359 -6.09 -19.44 3.41
CA ALA A 359 -7.05 -19.75 2.35
C ALA A 359 -8.11 -20.75 2.82
N GLY A 360 -7.76 -21.72 3.67
CA GLY A 360 -8.70 -22.61 4.34
C GLY A 360 -9.62 -21.88 5.31
N ASP A 361 -9.08 -20.96 6.09
CA ASP A 361 -9.87 -20.10 7.01
C ASP A 361 -10.85 -19.21 6.23
N ALA A 362 -10.43 -18.60 5.13
CA ALA A 362 -11.29 -17.80 4.25
C ALA A 362 -12.41 -18.62 3.61
N MET A 363 -12.13 -19.86 3.21
CA MET A 363 -13.15 -20.81 2.75
C MET A 363 -14.22 -21.06 3.80
N SER A 364 -13.81 -21.23 5.06
CA SER A 364 -14.73 -21.44 6.19
C SER A 364 -15.62 -20.23 6.44
N LEU A 365 -15.10 -19.03 6.19
CA LEU A 365 -15.84 -17.76 6.26
C LEU A 365 -16.76 -17.54 5.04
N ARG A 366 -16.61 -18.31 3.97
CA ARG A 366 -17.28 -18.11 2.68
C ARG A 366 -17.03 -16.71 2.10
N LYS A 367 -15.80 -16.21 2.25
CA LYS A 367 -15.34 -14.91 1.71
C LYS A 367 -14.17 -15.14 0.75
N PRO A 368 -14.11 -14.36 -0.35
CA PRO A 368 -12.92 -14.41 -1.21
C PRO A 368 -11.68 -13.89 -0.47
N LEU A 369 -10.51 -14.41 -0.86
CA LEU A 369 -9.22 -13.99 -0.32
C LEU A 369 -8.40 -13.32 -1.42
N VAL A 370 -7.79 -12.21 -1.06
CA VAL A 370 -6.78 -11.51 -1.86
C VAL A 370 -5.41 -11.66 -1.16
N LEU A 371 -4.41 -12.19 -1.88
CA LEU A 371 -3.01 -12.09 -1.49
C LEU A 371 -2.57 -10.65 -1.78
N GLU A 372 -2.76 -9.75 -0.80
CA GLU A 372 -2.78 -8.31 -1.03
C GLU A 372 -1.40 -7.67 -1.06
N GLU A 373 -0.44 -8.28 -0.37
CA GLU A 373 0.97 -7.93 -0.46
C GLU A 373 1.85 -9.17 -0.43
N PHE A 374 2.83 -9.20 -1.30
CA PHE A 374 3.95 -10.13 -1.25
C PHE A 374 5.10 -9.57 -2.09
N GLY A 375 6.29 -9.80 -1.63
CA GLY A 375 7.50 -9.36 -2.30
C GLY A 375 8.71 -10.16 -1.85
N LEU A 376 9.76 -10.10 -2.66
CA LEU A 376 11.08 -10.59 -2.33
C LEU A 376 12.11 -9.63 -2.92
N ALA A 377 13.18 -9.38 -2.17
CA ALA A 377 14.29 -8.56 -2.64
C ALA A 377 14.97 -9.19 -3.87
N ARG A 378 15.79 -8.38 -4.55
CA ARG A 378 16.71 -8.88 -5.58
C ARG A 378 17.75 -9.79 -4.95
N ASP A 379 18.40 -10.61 -5.78
CA ASP A 379 19.49 -11.47 -5.35
C ASP A 379 20.66 -10.62 -4.86
N TRP A 380 21.27 -11.02 -3.76
CA TRP A 380 22.47 -10.39 -3.26
C TRP A 380 23.70 -11.03 -3.91
N ASP A 381 24.69 -10.22 -4.26
CA ASP A 381 26.03 -10.69 -4.65
C ASP A 381 27.11 -9.74 -4.08
N PRO A 382 28.40 -10.15 -4.04
CA PRO A 382 29.47 -9.34 -3.46
C PRO A 382 29.73 -7.97 -4.13
N LEU A 383 29.22 -7.76 -5.34
CA LEU A 383 29.37 -6.52 -6.11
C LEU A 383 28.15 -5.62 -6.01
N HIS A 384 27.00 -6.22 -5.71
CA HIS A 384 25.71 -5.54 -5.69
C HIS A 384 24.91 -6.01 -4.48
N ASP A 385 24.45 -5.07 -3.68
CA ASP A 385 23.47 -5.37 -2.65
C ASP A 385 22.08 -5.73 -3.28
N ASN A 386 21.18 -6.22 -2.46
CA ASN A 386 19.84 -6.61 -2.88
C ASN A 386 18.89 -5.42 -3.15
N PHE A 387 19.39 -4.19 -3.13
CA PHE A 387 18.67 -2.98 -3.53
C PHE A 387 19.11 -2.46 -4.91
N ASN A 388 20.22 -2.95 -5.44
CA ASN A 388 20.78 -2.46 -6.69
C ASN A 388 19.92 -2.93 -7.88
N PRO A 389 19.43 -2.02 -8.74
CA PRO A 389 18.64 -2.41 -9.92
C PRO A 389 19.35 -3.33 -10.91
N ALA A 390 20.69 -3.43 -10.85
CA ALA A 390 21.49 -4.34 -11.66
C ALA A 390 21.55 -5.77 -11.09
N SER A 391 21.17 -5.97 -9.81
CA SER A 391 21.13 -7.31 -9.21
C SER A 391 20.07 -8.18 -9.87
N PRO A 392 20.34 -9.50 -10.04
CA PRO A 392 19.37 -10.44 -10.59
C PRO A 392 18.09 -10.53 -9.75
N THR A 393 17.04 -11.11 -10.33
CA THR A 393 15.74 -11.33 -9.67
C THR A 393 15.38 -12.82 -9.60
N THR A 394 16.37 -13.71 -9.55
CA THR A 394 16.17 -15.15 -9.65
C THR A 394 15.25 -15.70 -8.57
N TYR A 395 15.50 -15.36 -7.30
CA TYR A 395 14.68 -15.82 -6.19
C TYR A 395 13.35 -15.10 -6.12
N ARG A 396 13.27 -13.81 -6.50
CA ARG A 396 12.02 -13.06 -6.64
C ARG A 396 11.11 -13.73 -7.67
N ASP A 397 11.61 -14.03 -8.84
CA ASP A 397 10.83 -14.63 -9.93
C ASP A 397 10.32 -16.04 -9.56
N ARG A 398 11.12 -16.83 -8.85
CA ARG A 398 10.71 -18.11 -8.27
C ARG A 398 9.61 -17.94 -7.24
N PHE A 399 9.78 -17.00 -6.31
CA PHE A 399 8.83 -16.72 -5.24
C PHE A 399 7.48 -16.25 -5.77
N TYR A 400 7.50 -15.32 -6.73
CA TYR A 400 6.29 -14.86 -7.43
C TYR A 400 5.60 -16.03 -8.12
N THR A 401 6.35 -16.85 -8.85
CA THR A 401 5.81 -18.04 -9.52
C THR A 401 5.14 -18.98 -8.53
N ALA A 402 5.81 -19.29 -7.40
CA ALA A 402 5.29 -20.19 -6.38
C ALA A 402 3.98 -19.71 -5.77
N LEU A 403 3.86 -18.40 -5.43
CA LEU A 403 2.64 -17.84 -4.87
C LEU A 403 1.52 -17.70 -5.90
N TYR A 404 1.83 -17.27 -7.12
CA TYR A 404 0.86 -17.23 -8.21
C TYR A 404 0.25 -18.60 -8.50
N GLU A 405 1.06 -19.66 -8.46
CA GLU A 405 0.57 -21.03 -8.59
C GLU A 405 -0.39 -21.43 -7.45
N GLN A 406 -0.25 -20.88 -6.23
CA GLN A 406 -1.22 -21.13 -5.16
C GLN A 406 -2.56 -20.45 -5.50
N VAL A 407 -2.53 -19.19 -5.96
CA VAL A 407 -3.73 -18.46 -6.38
C VAL A 407 -4.40 -19.16 -7.56
N GLU A 408 -3.63 -19.55 -8.59
CA GLU A 408 -4.13 -20.27 -9.76
C GLU A 408 -4.81 -21.58 -9.39
N ARG A 409 -4.15 -22.40 -8.54
CA ARG A 409 -4.70 -23.67 -8.04
C ARG A 409 -5.99 -23.46 -7.24
N SER A 410 -5.99 -22.48 -6.33
CA SER A 410 -7.18 -22.13 -5.56
C SER A 410 -8.33 -21.71 -6.48
N ALA A 411 -8.08 -20.81 -7.41
CA ALA A 411 -9.07 -20.31 -8.34
C ALA A 411 -9.65 -21.42 -9.25
N ALA A 412 -8.80 -22.34 -9.72
CA ALA A 412 -9.21 -23.48 -10.54
C ALA A 412 -10.04 -24.50 -9.76
N ALA A 413 -9.72 -24.72 -8.47
CA ALA A 413 -10.45 -25.62 -7.58
C ALA A 413 -11.73 -25.00 -7.01
N GLY A 414 -12.06 -23.75 -7.32
CA GLY A 414 -13.18 -23.04 -6.71
C GLY A 414 -12.94 -22.63 -5.26
N GLY A 415 -11.67 -22.49 -4.86
CA GLY A 415 -11.24 -22.02 -3.54
C GLY A 415 -11.46 -20.53 -3.32
N ALA A 416 -11.09 -20.05 -2.13
CA ALA A 416 -11.29 -18.65 -1.72
C ALA A 416 -10.29 -17.70 -2.37
N ALA A 417 -9.00 -18.10 -2.51
CA ALA A 417 -7.97 -17.23 -3.05
C ALA A 417 -8.12 -17.10 -4.57
N VAL A 418 -8.46 -15.90 -5.03
CA VAL A 418 -8.89 -15.64 -6.41
C VAL A 418 -8.27 -14.37 -7.01
N ALA A 419 -7.44 -13.67 -6.23
CA ALA A 419 -6.81 -12.42 -6.64
C ALA A 419 -5.55 -12.13 -5.84
N ASP A 420 -4.72 -11.24 -6.36
CA ASP A 420 -3.47 -10.82 -5.72
C ASP A 420 -3.05 -9.40 -6.14
N ASN A 421 -2.18 -8.77 -5.31
CA ASN A 421 -1.50 -7.51 -5.59
C ASN A 421 -0.02 -7.66 -5.17
N PHE A 422 0.90 -7.71 -6.11
CA PHE A 422 2.32 -7.77 -5.77
C PHE A 422 2.83 -6.44 -5.18
N TRP A 423 3.82 -6.52 -4.30
CA TRP A 423 4.51 -5.36 -3.76
C TRP A 423 5.90 -5.23 -4.39
N ALA A 424 6.23 -4.06 -4.98
CA ALA A 424 5.35 -2.98 -5.39
C ALA A 424 5.78 -2.50 -6.77
N TRP A 425 4.91 -1.80 -7.47
CA TRP A 425 5.24 -1.25 -8.78
C TRP A 425 6.12 0.00 -8.63
N GLY A 426 7.37 -0.11 -9.02
CA GLY A 426 8.34 0.99 -9.14
C GLY A 426 8.40 1.58 -10.55
N GLY A 427 8.05 0.77 -11.56
CA GLY A 427 7.93 1.17 -12.95
C GLY A 427 9.17 1.88 -13.49
N LYS A 428 9.00 3.13 -13.93
CA LYS A 428 10.07 3.95 -14.53
C LYS A 428 11.00 4.61 -13.52
N ALA A 429 10.67 4.57 -12.23
CA ALA A 429 11.56 5.11 -11.21
C ALA A 429 12.85 4.30 -11.06
N ARG A 430 13.82 4.92 -10.46
CA ARG A 430 15.10 4.29 -10.05
C ARG A 430 15.51 4.89 -8.73
N PRO A 431 16.39 4.23 -7.94
CA PRO A 431 16.95 4.80 -6.72
C PRO A 431 17.46 6.22 -6.94
N GLY A 432 17.08 7.15 -6.04
CA GLY A 432 17.37 8.57 -6.18
C GLY A 432 16.23 9.41 -6.80
N LEU A 433 15.22 8.77 -7.39
CA LEU A 433 13.99 9.44 -7.79
C LEU A 433 12.93 9.30 -6.68
N PRO A 434 11.94 10.21 -6.60
CA PRO A 434 10.81 10.03 -5.71
C PRO A 434 9.92 8.87 -6.18
N TRP A 435 9.26 8.24 -5.22
CA TRP A 435 8.24 7.21 -5.44
C TRP A 435 8.74 6.02 -6.29
N VAL A 436 9.67 5.27 -5.72
CA VAL A 436 10.35 4.15 -6.39
C VAL A 436 9.61 2.80 -6.33
N GLY A 437 8.51 2.70 -5.59
CA GLY A 437 7.81 1.47 -5.27
C GLY A 437 8.01 1.07 -3.81
N ASP A 438 9.22 1.18 -3.28
CA ASP A 438 9.47 1.05 -1.85
C ASP A 438 9.09 2.35 -1.13
N PRO A 439 8.40 2.28 0.02
CA PRO A 439 8.03 3.47 0.78
C PRO A 439 9.26 4.15 1.41
N PRO A 440 9.16 5.43 1.80
CA PRO A 440 10.33 6.26 2.15
C PRO A 440 11.17 5.79 3.33
N HIS A 441 10.73 4.82 4.11
CA HIS A 441 11.48 4.26 5.23
C HIS A 441 12.31 3.02 4.83
N GLU A 442 12.09 2.49 3.63
CA GLU A 442 12.79 1.34 3.09
C GLU A 442 13.91 1.74 2.14
N PRO A 443 14.94 0.90 1.98
CA PRO A 443 15.96 1.13 0.97
C PRO A 443 15.37 1.17 -0.45
N PRO A 444 15.59 2.22 -1.23
CA PRO A 444 15.06 2.33 -2.58
C PRO A 444 15.53 1.18 -3.49
N GLY A 445 14.61 0.41 -4.04
CA GLY A 445 14.89 -0.74 -4.91
C GLY A 445 14.79 -2.10 -4.21
N TRP A 446 14.43 -2.12 -2.92
CA TRP A 446 14.37 -3.36 -2.14
C TRP A 446 13.36 -4.35 -2.73
N TYR A 447 12.10 -3.96 -2.81
CA TYR A 447 11.03 -4.78 -3.36
C TYR A 447 10.49 -4.28 -4.71
N SER A 448 10.88 -3.09 -5.14
CA SER A 448 10.39 -2.46 -6.37
C SER A 448 10.53 -3.37 -7.59
N VAL A 449 9.44 -3.50 -8.34
CA VAL A 449 9.43 -4.07 -9.69
C VAL A 449 9.52 -2.92 -10.68
N TYR A 450 10.62 -2.86 -11.40
CA TYR A 450 10.88 -1.81 -12.39
C TYR A 450 10.44 -2.23 -13.81
N ASP A 451 10.27 -1.25 -14.67
CA ASP A 451 9.86 -1.46 -16.08
C ASP A 451 10.90 -2.27 -16.89
N ASN A 452 12.15 -2.32 -16.45
CA ASN A 452 13.23 -3.12 -17.05
C ASN A 452 13.44 -4.50 -16.39
N ASP A 453 12.67 -4.88 -15.38
CA ASP A 453 12.71 -6.22 -14.76
C ASP A 453 12.00 -7.25 -15.66
N ALA A 454 12.58 -7.53 -16.81
CA ALA A 454 11.94 -8.28 -17.87
C ALA A 454 11.46 -9.68 -17.44
N SER A 455 12.23 -10.39 -16.60
CA SER A 455 11.87 -11.73 -16.10
C SER A 455 10.71 -11.68 -15.12
N THR A 456 10.75 -10.79 -14.12
CA THR A 456 9.65 -10.60 -13.15
C THR A 456 8.36 -10.18 -13.88
N ARG A 457 8.46 -9.23 -14.82
CA ARG A 457 7.32 -8.81 -15.64
C ARG A 457 6.73 -9.95 -16.49
N ALA A 458 7.57 -10.84 -17.02
CA ALA A 458 7.12 -12.02 -17.75
C ALA A 458 6.35 -12.99 -16.84
N VAL A 459 6.79 -13.17 -15.60
CA VAL A 459 6.08 -13.99 -14.57
C VAL A 459 4.71 -13.39 -14.28
N ILE A 460 4.63 -12.08 -14.00
CA ILE A 460 3.37 -11.37 -13.73
C ILE A 460 2.41 -11.51 -14.93
N SER A 461 2.88 -11.25 -16.15
CA SER A 461 2.04 -11.31 -17.34
C SER A 461 1.57 -12.74 -17.66
N ALA A 462 2.39 -13.75 -17.40
CA ALA A 462 1.99 -15.16 -17.56
C ALA A 462 0.86 -15.54 -16.59
N HIS A 463 0.97 -15.12 -15.33
CA HIS A 463 -0.06 -15.30 -14.32
C HIS A 463 -1.36 -14.58 -14.69
N ALA A 464 -1.28 -13.32 -15.09
CA ALA A 464 -2.44 -12.52 -15.49
C ALA A 464 -3.24 -13.19 -16.63
N LYS A 465 -2.57 -13.80 -17.61
CA LYS A 465 -3.23 -14.55 -18.68
C LYS A 465 -3.98 -15.77 -18.16
N LYS A 466 -3.43 -16.51 -17.19
CA LYS A 466 -4.08 -17.69 -16.60
C LYS A 466 -5.30 -17.32 -15.79
N ILE A 467 -5.19 -16.28 -14.94
CA ILE A 467 -6.30 -15.79 -14.12
C ILE A 467 -7.45 -15.28 -14.99
N SER A 468 -7.16 -14.52 -16.05
CA SER A 468 -8.16 -13.99 -16.98
C SER A 468 -8.86 -15.09 -17.78
N SER A 469 -8.17 -16.18 -18.16
CA SER A 469 -8.75 -17.26 -18.96
C SER A 469 -9.75 -18.12 -18.20
N GLY A 470 -9.68 -18.15 -16.88
CA GLY A 470 -10.62 -18.87 -16.02
C GLY A 470 -11.94 -18.12 -15.74
N THR A 471 -12.13 -16.95 -16.37
CA THR A 471 -13.31 -16.08 -16.19
C THR A 471 -14.37 -16.25 -17.30
N LYS A 472 -14.20 -17.26 -18.18
CA LYS A 472 -15.12 -17.55 -19.31
C LYS A 472 -16.18 -18.57 -18.92
#